data_a13b15bc334688cba65ea5cd701a7a20
#
_entry.id   a13b15bc334688cba65ea5cd701a7a20
#
_cell.length_a   1.000
_cell.length_b   1.000
_cell.length_c   1.000
_cell.angle_alpha   90.00
_cell.angle_beta   90.00
_cell.angle_gamma   90.00
#
_symmetry.space_group_name_H-M   'P 1'
#
loop_
_entity.id
_entity.type
_entity.pdbx_description
1 polymer ?
#
loop_
_entity_poly.entity_id
_entity_poly.type
_entity_poly.pdbx_seq_one_letter_code
_entity_poly.pdbx_strand_id
1 'polypeptide(L)'
;MRLAKGPTDKGQRLVLLTPDSSSSMLLIPVKDFANAKQRLASVLDSAERRKLAQAMLEDVLQAVRSWAQRPPVAVVTSAASARRLAQRFAFEVIEDTRNEGETEAIALGTRVCEACAALYTLVIPGDIPLVEPSELQAIVTAAPDGAEGSVLVPATDERGTNAALRKPAGLFPLTFGEYSFQPHLRAARATGKPCVVLRLPGVELDVDSPADLALLIASETRTRTQKLLRDWQVRQRLGV
;
A
#
# COMPACT_ATOMS: atom_id res chain seq x y z
N MET A 1 -24.45 11.57 -29.95
CA MET A 1 -23.25 12.41 -29.87
C MET A 1 -22.05 11.45 -29.81
N ARG A 2 -21.14 11.54 -30.81
CA ARG A 2 -20.07 10.53 -31.02
C ARG A 2 -18.95 10.73 -30.02
N LEU A 3 -18.59 9.66 -29.29
CA LEU A 3 -17.42 9.60 -28.41
C LEU A 3 -16.14 9.56 -29.26
N ALA A 4 -15.24 10.50 -29.02
CA ALA A 4 -13.93 10.54 -29.67
C ALA A 4 -13.06 9.37 -29.13
N LYS A 5 -12.52 8.57 -30.05
CA LYS A 5 -11.53 7.54 -29.76
C LYS A 5 -10.18 8.20 -29.53
N GLY A 6 -9.70 8.19 -28.27
CA GLY A 6 -8.29 8.44 -27.96
C GLY A 6 -7.42 7.22 -28.32
N PRO A 7 -6.09 7.38 -28.41
CA PRO A 7 -5.20 6.33 -28.91
C PRO A 7 -5.21 5.10 -28.00
N THR A 8 -5.54 3.96 -28.58
CA THR A 8 -5.56 2.66 -27.93
C THR A 8 -4.12 2.14 -27.80
N ASP A 9 -3.57 2.15 -26.59
CA ASP A 9 -2.45 1.28 -26.24
C ASP A 9 -2.99 -0.14 -26.06
N LYS A 10 -2.52 -1.05 -26.90
CA LYS A 10 -3.05 -2.42 -26.99
C LYS A 10 -2.62 -3.21 -25.74
N GLY A 11 -3.57 -3.50 -24.85
CA GLY A 11 -3.40 -4.52 -23.81
C GLY A 11 -3.91 -4.20 -22.42
N GLN A 12 -4.28 -2.98 -22.08
CA GLN A 12 -4.81 -2.65 -20.75
C GLN A 12 -6.33 -2.74 -20.74
N ARG A 13 -6.87 -3.73 -20.05
CA ARG A 13 -8.29 -3.76 -19.69
C ARG A 13 -8.50 -2.73 -18.57
N LEU A 14 -8.79 -1.48 -18.96
CA LEU A 14 -9.20 -0.46 -18.01
C LEU A 14 -10.48 -0.95 -17.33
N VAL A 15 -10.39 -1.28 -16.04
CA VAL A 15 -11.60 -1.46 -15.23
C VAL A 15 -12.31 -0.12 -15.26
N LEU A 16 -13.53 -0.08 -15.80
CA LEU A 16 -14.38 1.12 -15.78
C LEU A 16 -14.79 1.35 -14.32
N LEU A 17 -13.96 2.08 -13.57
CA LEU A 17 -14.40 2.71 -12.34
C LEU A 17 -15.48 3.70 -12.77
N THR A 18 -16.72 3.49 -12.33
CA THR A 18 -17.80 4.47 -12.57
C THR A 18 -17.42 5.72 -11.77
N PRO A 19 -17.16 6.85 -12.41
CA PRO A 19 -16.75 8.05 -11.72
C PRO A 19 -17.96 8.64 -11.00
N ASP A 20 -17.97 8.46 -9.69
CA ASP A 20 -18.66 9.41 -8.83
C ASP A 20 -17.67 10.57 -8.61
N SER A 21 -18.02 11.78 -9.01
CA SER A 21 -17.13 12.94 -9.16
C SER A 21 -16.54 13.51 -7.86
N SER A 22 -16.55 12.71 -6.78
CA SER A 22 -15.91 12.98 -5.49
C SER A 22 -15.00 11.84 -5.03
N SER A 23 -14.65 10.91 -5.92
CA SER A 23 -14.02 9.64 -5.56
C SER A 23 -12.52 9.77 -5.35
N SER A 24 -12.09 9.76 -4.11
CA SER A 24 -10.71 9.47 -3.72
C SER A 24 -10.41 7.97 -3.89
N MET A 25 -9.13 7.57 -3.92
CA MET A 25 -8.74 6.16 -4.10
C MET A 25 -7.64 5.75 -3.13
N LEU A 26 -7.83 4.60 -2.49
CA LEU A 26 -6.76 3.87 -1.81
C LEU A 26 -6.12 2.89 -2.79
N LEU A 27 -4.81 3.01 -3.00
CA LEU A 27 -4.00 2.13 -3.84
C LEU A 27 -3.11 1.23 -2.98
N ILE A 28 -3.15 -0.08 -3.22
CA ILE A 28 -2.30 -1.06 -2.54
C ILE A 28 -1.49 -1.79 -3.61
N PRO A 29 -0.21 -1.41 -3.85
CA PRO A 29 0.66 -2.13 -4.76
C PRO A 29 1.05 -3.48 -4.16
N VAL A 30 0.95 -4.56 -4.94
CA VAL A 30 1.31 -5.91 -4.50
C VAL A 30 2.09 -6.64 -5.58
N LYS A 31 3.33 -7.00 -5.27
CA LYS A 31 4.19 -7.84 -6.12
C LYS A 31 3.85 -9.32 -5.99
N ASP A 32 4.42 -10.14 -6.87
CA ASP A 32 4.29 -11.60 -6.73
C ASP A 32 4.95 -12.08 -5.43
N PHE A 33 4.24 -12.94 -4.73
CA PHE A 33 4.73 -13.53 -3.48
C PHE A 33 5.85 -14.57 -3.68
N ALA A 34 6.11 -15.01 -4.90
CA ALA A 34 7.11 -16.05 -5.18
C ALA A 34 8.51 -15.67 -4.67
N ASN A 35 8.88 -14.40 -4.81
CA ASN A 35 10.16 -13.85 -4.36
C ASN A 35 10.00 -12.86 -3.19
N ALA A 36 8.93 -12.97 -2.42
CA ALA A 36 8.69 -12.07 -1.31
C ALA A 36 9.69 -12.29 -0.16
N LYS A 37 10.00 -11.19 0.55
CA LYS A 37 10.68 -11.22 1.85
C LYS A 37 12.01 -11.97 1.88
N GLN A 38 12.86 -11.77 0.88
CA GLN A 38 14.16 -12.44 0.74
C GLN A 38 15.09 -12.20 1.95
N ARG A 39 15.00 -11.05 2.61
CA ARG A 39 15.78 -10.73 3.81
C ARG A 39 15.41 -11.62 5.02
N LEU A 40 14.30 -12.33 4.96
CA LEU A 40 13.88 -13.30 5.98
C LEU A 40 14.38 -14.73 5.71
N ALA A 41 15.22 -14.96 4.69
CA ALA A 41 15.67 -16.29 4.30
C ALA A 41 16.51 -17.00 5.38
N SER A 42 17.09 -16.28 6.32
CA SER A 42 17.79 -16.86 7.48
C SER A 42 16.85 -17.46 8.54
N VAL A 43 15.56 -17.10 8.52
CA VAL A 43 14.56 -17.49 9.53
C VAL A 43 13.44 -18.33 8.94
N LEU A 44 13.05 -18.04 7.69
CA LEU A 44 11.90 -18.64 7.02
C LEU A 44 12.30 -19.23 5.66
N ASP A 45 11.80 -20.42 5.35
CA ASP A 45 11.94 -20.99 4.01
C ASP A 45 11.09 -20.25 2.96
N SER A 46 11.24 -20.63 1.68
CA SER A 46 10.56 -19.93 0.59
C SER A 46 9.03 -20.08 0.63
N ALA A 47 8.53 -21.21 1.11
CA ALA A 47 7.08 -21.47 1.24
C ALA A 47 6.50 -20.68 2.41
N GLU A 48 7.23 -20.59 3.52
CA GLU A 48 6.87 -19.79 4.69
C GLU A 48 6.86 -18.29 4.35
N ARG A 49 7.88 -17.78 3.67
CA ARG A 49 7.92 -16.36 3.24
C ARG A 49 6.74 -15.99 2.33
N ARG A 50 6.38 -16.88 1.41
CA ARG A 50 5.20 -16.67 0.55
C ARG A 50 3.91 -16.63 1.34
N LYS A 51 3.72 -17.56 2.27
CA LYS A 51 2.54 -17.59 3.15
C LYS A 51 2.49 -16.38 4.08
N LEU A 52 3.66 -15.94 4.60
CA LEU A 52 3.77 -14.73 5.41
C LEU A 52 3.31 -13.50 4.62
N ALA A 53 3.85 -13.28 3.42
CA ALA A 53 3.47 -12.14 2.58
C ALA A 53 1.97 -12.14 2.25
N GLN A 54 1.39 -13.31 2.01
CA GLN A 54 -0.05 -13.44 1.81
C GLN A 54 -0.83 -13.11 3.09
N ALA A 55 -0.41 -13.58 4.25
CA ALA A 55 -1.08 -13.33 5.53
C ALA A 55 -1.04 -11.84 5.89
N MET A 56 0.10 -11.17 5.66
CA MET A 56 0.24 -9.73 5.87
C MET A 56 -0.72 -8.94 4.98
N LEU A 57 -0.79 -9.26 3.69
CA LEU A 57 -1.76 -8.63 2.80
C LEU A 57 -3.19 -8.89 3.27
N GLU A 58 -3.52 -10.10 3.72
CA GLU A 58 -4.86 -10.39 4.27
C GLU A 58 -5.19 -9.52 5.49
N ASP A 59 -4.23 -9.28 6.40
CA ASP A 59 -4.42 -8.40 7.55
C ASP A 59 -4.64 -6.94 7.12
N VAL A 60 -3.84 -6.42 6.17
CA VAL A 60 -4.02 -5.08 5.59
C VAL A 60 -5.40 -4.94 4.94
N LEU A 61 -5.80 -5.88 4.08
CA LEU A 61 -7.10 -5.85 3.41
C LEU A 61 -8.26 -5.94 4.41
N GLN A 62 -8.08 -6.69 5.51
CA GLN A 62 -9.07 -6.77 6.58
C GLN A 62 -9.22 -5.44 7.33
N ALA A 63 -8.11 -4.78 7.67
CA ALA A 63 -8.13 -3.46 8.30
C ALA A 63 -8.82 -2.42 7.39
N VAL A 64 -8.43 -2.39 6.11
CA VAL A 64 -9.07 -1.52 5.11
C VAL A 64 -10.56 -1.84 4.96
N ARG A 65 -10.96 -3.12 4.94
CA ARG A 65 -12.36 -3.51 4.86
C ARG A 65 -13.17 -3.03 6.07
N SER A 66 -12.56 -3.03 7.24
CA SER A 66 -13.18 -2.59 8.50
C SER A 66 -13.23 -1.08 8.66
N TRP A 67 -12.52 -0.32 7.83
CA TRP A 67 -12.57 1.14 7.83
C TRP A 67 -13.87 1.63 7.20
N ALA A 68 -14.79 2.12 8.03
CA ALA A 68 -16.16 2.47 7.60
C ALA A 68 -16.19 3.61 6.56
N GLN A 69 -15.28 4.58 6.68
CA GLN A 69 -15.21 5.77 5.82
C GLN A 69 -14.16 5.64 4.71
N ARG A 70 -13.72 4.41 4.40
CA ARG A 70 -12.71 4.19 3.36
C ARG A 70 -13.17 4.71 2.00
N PRO A 71 -12.26 5.28 1.21
CA PRO A 71 -12.51 5.52 -0.20
C PRO A 71 -12.62 4.18 -0.97
N PRO A 72 -13.01 4.19 -2.24
CA PRO A 72 -12.80 3.07 -3.14
C PRO A 72 -11.35 2.56 -3.06
N VAL A 73 -11.18 1.24 -3.15
CA VAL A 73 -9.90 0.54 -2.95
C VAL A 73 -9.52 -0.21 -4.21
N ALA A 74 -8.30 -0.03 -4.68
CA ALA A 74 -7.75 -0.82 -5.77
C ALA A 74 -6.41 -1.47 -5.37
N VAL A 75 -6.31 -2.78 -5.57
CA VAL A 75 -5.04 -3.51 -5.50
C VAL A 75 -4.39 -3.48 -6.86
N VAL A 76 -3.16 -2.94 -6.94
CA VAL A 76 -2.40 -2.85 -8.19
C VAL A 76 -1.43 -4.02 -8.25
N THR A 77 -1.66 -4.97 -9.16
CA THR A 77 -0.88 -6.22 -9.17
C THR A 77 -0.88 -6.96 -10.50
N SER A 78 0.21 -7.66 -10.80
CA SER A 78 0.30 -8.71 -11.83
C SER A 78 0.02 -10.11 -11.27
N ALA A 79 0.09 -10.29 -9.94
CA ALA A 79 0.04 -11.59 -9.29
C ALA A 79 -1.39 -12.13 -9.18
N ALA A 80 -1.64 -13.32 -9.75
CA ALA A 80 -2.95 -13.97 -9.70
C ALA A 80 -3.43 -14.29 -8.27
N SER A 81 -2.49 -14.54 -7.34
CA SER A 81 -2.78 -14.78 -5.92
C SER A 81 -3.28 -13.51 -5.21
N ALA A 82 -2.62 -12.38 -5.43
CA ALA A 82 -3.02 -11.08 -4.88
C ALA A 82 -4.37 -10.63 -5.48
N ARG A 83 -4.58 -10.84 -6.80
CA ARG A 83 -5.86 -10.58 -7.47
C ARG A 83 -7.01 -11.35 -6.82
N ARG A 84 -6.86 -12.67 -6.64
CA ARG A 84 -7.89 -13.50 -5.98
C ARG A 84 -8.18 -13.03 -4.56
N LEU A 85 -7.14 -12.58 -3.87
CA LEU A 85 -7.30 -12.08 -2.51
C LEU A 85 -8.09 -10.76 -2.50
N ALA A 86 -7.74 -9.79 -3.34
CA ALA A 86 -8.48 -8.54 -3.49
C ALA A 86 -9.98 -8.78 -3.80
N GLN A 87 -10.26 -9.71 -4.72
CA GLN A 87 -11.63 -10.09 -5.10
C GLN A 87 -12.42 -10.69 -3.91
N ARG A 88 -11.78 -11.48 -3.04
CA ARG A 88 -12.43 -11.99 -1.80
C ARG A 88 -12.85 -10.88 -0.86
N PHE A 89 -12.15 -9.77 -0.85
CA PHE A 89 -12.49 -8.58 -0.08
C PHE A 89 -13.43 -7.61 -0.82
N ALA A 90 -13.85 -7.96 -2.04
CA ALA A 90 -14.63 -7.11 -2.93
C ALA A 90 -13.93 -5.76 -3.21
N PHE A 91 -12.61 -5.78 -3.39
CA PHE A 91 -11.80 -4.65 -3.83
C PHE A 91 -11.51 -4.73 -5.32
N GLU A 92 -11.36 -3.58 -5.94
CA GLU A 92 -11.01 -3.47 -7.36
C GLU A 92 -9.57 -3.94 -7.59
N VAL A 93 -9.27 -4.32 -8.82
CA VAL A 93 -7.93 -4.73 -9.24
C VAL A 93 -7.53 -3.92 -10.46
N ILE A 94 -6.41 -3.21 -10.34
CA ILE A 94 -5.72 -2.62 -11.48
C ILE A 94 -4.63 -3.59 -11.92
N GLU A 95 -4.73 -4.10 -13.13
CA GLU A 95 -3.82 -5.12 -13.64
C GLU A 95 -2.51 -4.49 -14.11
N ASP A 96 -1.41 -4.78 -13.37
CA ASP A 96 -0.06 -4.36 -13.74
C ASP A 96 0.58 -5.39 -14.68
N THR A 97 0.29 -5.27 -15.97
CA THR A 97 0.77 -6.23 -16.98
C THR A 97 2.26 -6.13 -17.25
N ARG A 98 2.92 -5.01 -16.90
CA ARG A 98 4.35 -4.81 -17.13
C ARG A 98 5.21 -5.40 -16.02
N ASN A 99 4.73 -5.34 -14.77
CA ASN A 99 5.43 -5.82 -13.58
C ASN A 99 6.85 -5.25 -13.45
N GLU A 100 7.01 -3.96 -13.74
CA GLU A 100 8.29 -3.23 -13.74
C GLU A 100 8.70 -2.73 -12.35
N GLY A 101 7.94 -3.08 -11.32
CA GLY A 101 8.21 -2.75 -9.93
C GLY A 101 7.13 -1.88 -9.28
N GLU A 102 7.33 -1.57 -8.03
CA GLU A 102 6.34 -0.88 -7.19
C GLU A 102 6.07 0.56 -7.64
N THR A 103 7.13 1.28 -8.00
CA THR A 103 7.03 2.65 -8.53
C THR A 103 6.12 2.70 -9.75
N GLU A 104 6.33 1.79 -10.71
CA GLU A 104 5.53 1.74 -11.94
C GLU A 104 4.09 1.29 -11.68
N ALA A 105 3.89 0.32 -10.76
CA ALA A 105 2.56 -0.08 -10.33
C ALA A 105 1.77 1.10 -9.73
N ILE A 106 2.41 1.88 -8.86
CA ILE A 106 1.79 3.06 -8.25
C ILE A 106 1.56 4.16 -9.28
N ALA A 107 2.50 4.38 -10.21
CA ALA A 107 2.32 5.33 -11.30
C ALA A 107 1.14 4.92 -12.20
N LEU A 108 0.96 3.62 -12.48
CA LEU A 108 -0.20 3.10 -13.20
C LEU A 108 -1.50 3.39 -12.44
N GLY A 109 -1.57 3.03 -11.14
CA GLY A 109 -2.73 3.31 -10.30
C GLY A 109 -3.05 4.80 -10.21
N THR A 110 -2.03 5.66 -10.10
CA THR A 110 -2.18 7.12 -10.08
C THR A 110 -2.79 7.63 -11.38
N ARG A 111 -2.31 7.18 -12.56
CA ARG A 111 -2.89 7.56 -13.86
C ARG A 111 -4.37 7.17 -13.97
N VAL A 112 -4.76 6.01 -13.45
CA VAL A 112 -6.17 5.59 -13.41
C VAL A 112 -6.98 6.56 -12.54
N CYS A 113 -6.46 6.94 -11.37
CA CYS A 113 -7.12 7.89 -10.48
C CYS A 113 -7.26 9.28 -11.11
N GLU A 114 -6.21 9.78 -11.77
CA GLU A 114 -6.24 11.06 -12.50
C GLU A 114 -7.27 11.05 -13.64
N ALA A 115 -7.34 9.95 -14.40
CA ALA A 115 -8.33 9.79 -15.47
C ALA A 115 -9.78 9.78 -14.97
N CYS A 116 -10.00 9.38 -13.70
CA CYS A 116 -11.29 9.41 -13.01
C CYS A 116 -11.51 10.71 -12.21
N ALA A 117 -10.62 11.70 -12.34
CA ALA A 117 -10.67 12.96 -11.59
C ALA A 117 -10.72 12.74 -10.04
N ALA A 118 -10.00 11.75 -9.55
CA ALA A 118 -9.95 11.46 -8.12
C ALA A 118 -9.39 12.65 -7.33
N LEU A 119 -10.07 12.99 -6.23
CA LEU A 119 -9.70 14.14 -5.39
C LEU A 119 -8.33 13.93 -4.74
N TYR A 120 -8.05 12.72 -4.27
CA TYR A 120 -6.75 12.32 -3.72
C TYR A 120 -6.46 10.85 -3.97
N THR A 121 -5.19 10.48 -3.93
CA THR A 121 -4.76 9.09 -3.76
C THR A 121 -4.15 8.91 -2.38
N LEU A 122 -4.49 7.80 -1.72
CA LEU A 122 -3.75 7.26 -0.59
C LEU A 122 -3.07 5.97 -1.02
N VAL A 123 -1.76 5.88 -0.89
CA VAL A 123 -0.97 4.68 -1.18
C VAL A 123 -0.49 4.09 0.14
N ILE A 124 -0.72 2.79 0.34
CA ILE A 124 -0.15 2.02 1.47
C ILE A 124 0.40 0.69 0.94
N PRO A 125 1.46 0.12 1.54
CA PRO A 125 1.99 -1.18 1.15
C PRO A 125 1.11 -2.33 1.66
N GLY A 126 1.34 -3.54 1.14
CA GLY A 126 0.61 -4.75 1.54
C GLY A 126 1.26 -5.55 2.67
N ASP A 127 2.26 -5.01 3.36
CA ASP A 127 3.10 -5.70 4.35
C ASP A 127 3.25 -4.96 5.69
N ILE A 128 2.24 -4.15 6.02
CA ILE A 128 2.06 -3.45 7.30
C ILE A 128 0.93 -4.13 8.11
N PRO A 129 1.14 -5.35 8.64
CA PRO A 129 0.07 -6.19 9.17
C PRO A 129 -0.56 -5.69 10.47
N LEU A 130 0.01 -4.63 11.07
CA LEU A 130 -0.51 -3.99 12.28
C LEU A 130 -1.37 -2.77 12.02
N VAL A 131 -1.55 -2.36 10.75
CA VAL A 131 -2.35 -1.19 10.42
C VAL A 131 -3.77 -1.29 10.95
N GLU A 132 -4.26 -0.20 11.55
CA GLU A 132 -5.61 -0.12 12.08
C GLU A 132 -6.50 0.84 11.26
N PRO A 133 -7.82 0.61 11.21
CA PRO A 133 -8.76 1.51 10.55
C PRO A 133 -8.69 2.96 11.06
N SER A 134 -8.43 3.15 12.36
CA SER A 134 -8.24 4.44 13.03
C SER A 134 -7.03 5.21 12.49
N GLU A 135 -5.94 4.51 12.19
CA GLU A 135 -4.73 5.11 11.62
C GLU A 135 -4.94 5.53 10.16
N LEU A 136 -5.62 4.70 9.36
CA LEU A 136 -6.02 5.05 7.99
C LEU A 136 -6.92 6.30 7.98
N GLN A 137 -7.86 6.38 8.91
CA GLN A 137 -8.71 7.55 9.09
C GLN A 137 -7.90 8.78 9.50
N ALA A 138 -6.92 8.62 10.39
CA ALA A 138 -6.05 9.71 10.83
C ALA A 138 -5.25 10.31 9.66
N ILE A 139 -4.75 9.49 8.72
CA ILE A 139 -4.06 9.97 7.52
C ILE A 139 -4.97 10.87 6.68
N VAL A 140 -6.21 10.45 6.45
CA VAL A 140 -7.17 11.24 5.65
C VAL A 140 -7.60 12.50 6.39
N THR A 141 -7.80 12.41 7.70
CA THR A 141 -8.20 13.55 8.54
C THR A 141 -7.08 14.61 8.63
N ALA A 142 -5.82 14.19 8.60
CA ALA A 142 -4.66 15.08 8.62
C ALA A 142 -4.35 15.71 7.25
N ALA A 143 -5.08 15.31 6.18
CA ALA A 143 -4.91 15.94 4.89
C ALA A 143 -5.18 17.46 4.99
N PRO A 144 -4.28 18.30 4.47
CA PRO A 144 -4.43 19.74 4.57
C PRO A 144 -5.77 20.21 4.00
N ASP A 145 -6.35 21.23 4.67
CA ASP A 145 -7.53 21.94 4.15
C ASP A 145 -7.20 22.56 2.78
N GLY A 146 -8.22 22.65 1.91
CA GLY A 146 -8.03 23.19 0.56
C GLY A 146 -7.85 22.11 -0.50
N ALA A 147 -7.47 22.54 -1.72
CA ALA A 147 -7.43 21.67 -2.91
C ALA A 147 -6.15 20.86 -3.03
N GLU A 148 -5.06 21.29 -2.40
CA GLU A 148 -3.71 20.73 -2.61
C GLU A 148 -2.96 20.54 -1.29
N GLY A 149 -2.31 19.40 -1.17
CA GLY A 149 -1.49 19.04 -0.03
C GLY A 149 -1.15 17.55 0.04
N SER A 150 -0.39 17.16 1.03
CA SER A 150 0.03 15.76 1.19
C SER A 150 0.18 15.37 2.65
N VAL A 151 0.08 14.05 2.90
CA VAL A 151 0.43 13.42 4.17
C VAL A 151 1.36 12.27 3.88
N LEU A 152 2.47 12.18 4.61
CA LEU A 152 3.43 11.09 4.53
C LEU A 152 3.56 10.40 5.88
N VAL A 153 3.67 9.08 5.87
CA VAL A 153 4.03 8.27 7.04
C VAL A 153 5.30 7.50 6.69
N PRO A 154 6.42 7.72 7.39
CA PRO A 154 7.64 6.96 7.16
C PRO A 154 7.52 5.53 7.65
N ALA A 155 8.44 4.67 7.24
CA ALA A 155 8.73 3.41 7.92
C ALA A 155 9.37 3.68 9.30
N THR A 156 9.39 2.68 10.20
CA THR A 156 9.95 2.78 11.56
C THR A 156 11.41 3.29 11.55
N ASP A 157 12.20 2.89 10.56
CA ASP A 157 13.60 3.28 10.41
C ASP A 157 13.80 4.62 9.67
N GLU A 158 12.72 5.31 9.30
CA GLU A 158 12.67 6.56 8.54
C GLU A 158 13.32 6.50 7.14
N ARG A 159 13.59 5.31 6.62
CA ARG A 159 14.13 5.13 5.27
C ARG A 159 13.03 5.02 4.24
N GLY A 160 12.07 4.12 4.46
CA GLY A 160 10.92 3.87 3.59
C GLY A 160 9.76 4.83 3.83
N THR A 161 8.78 4.79 2.93
CA THR A 161 7.49 5.49 3.06
C THR A 161 6.38 4.45 3.09
N ASN A 162 5.65 4.36 4.19
CA ASN A 162 4.60 3.35 4.39
C ASN A 162 3.19 3.91 4.17
N ALA A 163 3.01 5.23 4.10
CA ALA A 163 1.81 5.81 3.52
C ALA A 163 2.11 7.15 2.83
N ALA A 164 1.43 7.39 1.71
CA ALA A 164 1.49 8.65 0.99
C ALA A 164 0.10 9.06 0.50
N LEU A 165 -0.47 10.09 1.10
CA LEU A 165 -1.66 10.76 0.59
C LEU A 165 -1.24 11.97 -0.23
N ARG A 166 -1.77 12.08 -1.44
CA ARG A 166 -1.52 13.22 -2.36
C ARG A 166 -2.84 13.79 -2.85
N LYS A 167 -3.00 15.08 -2.70
CA LYS A 167 -4.17 15.85 -3.13
C LYS A 167 -3.68 17.05 -3.97
N PRO A 168 -3.97 17.09 -5.28
CA PRO A 168 -4.66 16.07 -6.08
C PRO A 168 -3.88 14.76 -6.22
N ALA A 169 -4.50 13.77 -6.86
CA ALA A 169 -4.01 12.39 -6.98
C ALA A 169 -2.55 12.26 -7.42
N GLY A 170 -2.07 13.08 -8.34
CA GLY A 170 -0.71 13.07 -8.87
C GLY A 170 0.14 14.28 -8.44
N LEU A 171 -0.11 14.90 -7.28
CA LEU A 171 0.54 16.15 -6.83
C LEU A 171 2.07 16.15 -7.00
N PHE A 172 2.72 15.03 -6.78
CA PHE A 172 4.15 14.80 -7.05
C PHE A 172 4.37 13.31 -7.33
N PRO A 173 5.43 12.92 -8.06
CA PRO A 173 5.74 11.53 -8.32
C PRO A 173 6.17 10.81 -7.04
N LEU A 174 5.79 9.52 -6.93
CA LEU A 174 6.29 8.61 -5.89
C LEU A 174 7.30 7.67 -6.51
N THR A 175 8.45 7.53 -5.84
CA THR A 175 9.53 6.62 -6.25
C THR A 175 9.86 5.74 -5.04
N PHE A 176 9.38 4.49 -5.06
CA PHE A 176 9.56 3.56 -3.96
C PHE A 176 10.90 2.82 -4.05
N GLY A 177 11.43 2.48 -2.89
CA GLY A 177 12.69 1.81 -2.68
C GLY A 177 13.18 2.00 -1.25
N GLU A 178 14.35 1.46 -0.93
CA GLU A 178 14.89 1.39 0.43
C GLU A 178 15.00 2.75 1.15
N TYR A 179 15.17 3.84 0.40
CA TYR A 179 15.36 5.20 0.95
C TYR A 179 14.32 6.18 0.38
N SER A 180 13.07 5.73 0.23
CA SER A 180 12.03 6.52 -0.45
C SER A 180 11.50 7.71 0.36
N PHE A 181 11.62 7.71 1.69
CA PHE A 181 11.00 8.76 2.52
C PHE A 181 11.55 10.15 2.27
N GLN A 182 12.86 10.31 2.31
CA GLN A 182 13.48 11.63 2.10
C GLN A 182 13.28 12.17 0.67
N PRO A 183 13.38 11.37 -0.41
CA PRO A 183 12.95 11.77 -1.74
C PRO A 183 11.49 12.23 -1.82
N HIS A 184 10.55 11.48 -1.23
CA HIS A 184 9.13 11.86 -1.21
C HIS A 184 8.89 13.16 -0.45
N LEU A 185 9.53 13.33 0.73
CA LEU A 185 9.41 14.55 1.51
C LEU A 185 9.96 15.78 0.76
N ARG A 186 11.09 15.62 0.05
CA ARG A 186 11.64 16.69 -0.82
C ARG A 186 10.70 17.01 -1.97
N ALA A 187 10.17 15.97 -2.65
CA ALA A 187 9.23 16.16 -3.76
C ALA A 187 7.94 16.85 -3.30
N ALA A 188 7.38 16.44 -2.16
CA ALA A 188 6.22 17.10 -1.57
C ALA A 188 6.49 18.58 -1.25
N ARG A 189 7.61 18.88 -0.60
CA ARG A 189 8.00 20.28 -0.25
C ARG A 189 8.28 21.13 -1.49
N ALA A 190 8.85 20.55 -2.53
CA ALA A 190 9.12 21.25 -3.80
C ALA A 190 7.84 21.72 -4.52
N THR A 191 6.68 21.16 -4.21
CA THR A 191 5.38 21.64 -4.72
C THR A 191 4.99 23.01 -4.15
N GLY A 192 5.60 23.45 -3.05
CA GLY A 192 5.18 24.65 -2.30
C GLY A 192 3.84 24.48 -1.56
N LYS A 193 3.28 23.27 -1.51
CA LYS A 193 2.01 22.96 -0.85
C LYS A 193 2.25 22.37 0.54
N PRO A 194 1.26 22.46 1.46
CA PRO A 194 1.37 21.84 2.78
C PRO A 194 1.66 20.33 2.71
N CYS A 195 2.62 19.89 3.52
CA CYS A 195 2.95 18.49 3.67
C CYS A 195 3.02 18.14 5.15
N VAL A 196 2.16 17.24 5.60
CA VAL A 196 2.12 16.74 6.98
C VAL A 196 2.87 15.41 7.05
N VAL A 197 3.69 15.24 8.06
CA VAL A 197 4.31 13.94 8.39
C VAL A 197 3.67 13.42 9.66
N LEU A 198 3.08 12.23 9.59
CA LEU A 198 2.46 11.55 10.73
C LEU A 198 3.35 10.40 11.22
N ARG A 199 3.19 10.08 12.50
CA ARG A 199 3.76 8.90 13.15
C ARG A 199 2.60 8.01 13.59
N LEU A 200 2.49 6.84 12.95
CA LEU A 200 1.39 5.87 13.13
C LEU A 200 2.00 4.48 13.28
N PRO A 201 2.10 3.95 14.52
CA PRO A 201 2.87 2.74 14.80
C PRO A 201 2.47 1.51 13.99
N GLY A 202 1.17 1.33 13.70
CA GLY A 202 0.69 0.20 12.89
C GLY A 202 1.01 0.35 11.41
N VAL A 203 1.09 1.59 10.90
CA VAL A 203 1.49 1.89 9.52
C VAL A 203 3.01 1.87 9.36
N GLU A 204 3.76 2.34 10.36
CA GLU A 204 5.22 2.47 10.30
C GLU A 204 5.93 1.12 10.23
N LEU A 205 5.35 0.03 10.77
CA LEU A 205 5.97 -1.28 10.79
C LEU A 205 5.64 -2.08 9.53
N ASP A 206 6.47 -1.96 8.51
CA ASP A 206 6.57 -2.94 7.43
C ASP A 206 7.53 -4.07 7.82
N VAL A 207 7.20 -5.29 7.41
CA VAL A 207 7.93 -6.49 7.88
C VAL A 207 8.85 -7.01 6.79
N ASP A 208 10.12 -6.60 6.81
CA ASP A 208 11.13 -6.95 5.80
C ASP A 208 12.32 -7.72 6.35
N SER A 209 12.65 -7.56 7.61
CA SER A 209 13.83 -8.13 8.26
C SER A 209 13.49 -9.00 9.48
N PRO A 210 14.41 -9.84 9.99
CA PRO A 210 14.24 -10.55 11.25
C PRO A 210 13.96 -9.64 12.45
N ALA A 211 14.48 -8.41 12.46
CA ALA A 211 14.21 -7.43 13.50
C ALA A 211 12.72 -6.98 13.46
N ASP A 212 12.16 -6.76 12.28
CA ASP A 212 10.74 -6.39 12.12
C ASP A 212 9.82 -7.54 12.56
N LEU A 213 10.20 -8.79 12.27
CA LEU A 213 9.48 -9.96 12.80
C LEU A 213 9.48 -9.98 14.32
N ALA A 214 10.60 -9.65 14.98
CA ALA A 214 10.67 -9.58 16.43
C ALA A 214 9.74 -8.49 16.98
N LEU A 215 9.70 -7.30 16.37
CA LEU A 215 8.78 -6.23 16.73
C LEU A 215 7.32 -6.65 16.55
N LEU A 216 6.99 -7.27 15.41
CA LEU A 216 5.65 -7.78 15.14
C LEU A 216 5.22 -8.82 16.18
N ILE A 217 6.09 -9.75 16.56
CA ILE A 217 5.80 -10.79 17.56
C ILE A 217 5.63 -10.19 18.96
N ALA A 218 6.35 -9.13 19.27
CA ALA A 218 6.28 -8.45 20.56
C ALA A 218 5.02 -7.59 20.73
N SER A 219 4.37 -7.19 19.62
CA SER A 219 3.15 -6.37 19.70
C SER A 219 1.97 -7.15 20.27
N GLU A 220 1.09 -6.46 21.02
CA GLU A 220 -0.06 -7.08 21.73
C GLU A 220 -1.27 -7.35 20.81
N THR A 221 -1.21 -6.96 19.55
CA THR A 221 -2.29 -7.16 18.59
C THR A 221 -2.48 -8.65 18.25
N ARG A 222 -3.61 -8.97 17.63
CA ARG A 222 -3.94 -10.37 17.25
C ARG A 222 -4.26 -10.47 15.78
N THR A 223 -3.23 -10.34 14.94
CA THR A 223 -3.37 -10.46 13.50
C THR A 223 -3.25 -11.93 13.04
N ARG A 224 -3.68 -12.18 11.83
CA ARG A 224 -3.51 -13.47 11.15
C ARG A 224 -2.02 -13.80 10.97
N THR A 225 -1.24 -12.79 10.62
CA THR A 225 0.22 -12.87 10.49
C THR A 225 0.87 -13.32 11.79
N GLN A 226 0.53 -12.71 12.93
CA GLN A 226 1.08 -13.12 14.25
C GLN A 226 0.66 -14.54 14.64
N LYS A 227 -0.57 -14.96 14.31
CA LYS A 227 -0.99 -16.34 14.53
C LYS A 227 -0.10 -17.30 13.76
N LEU A 228 0.15 -17.01 12.48
CA LEU A 228 1.00 -17.82 11.61
C LEU A 228 2.43 -17.94 12.15
N LEU A 229 3.01 -16.83 12.60
CA LEU A 229 4.36 -16.80 13.20
C LEU A 229 4.44 -17.61 14.49
N ARG A 230 3.39 -17.59 15.32
CA ARG A 230 3.29 -18.44 16.52
C ARG A 230 3.21 -19.92 16.15
N ASP A 231 2.35 -20.29 15.21
CA ASP A 231 2.18 -21.67 14.74
C ASP A 231 3.50 -22.25 14.19
N TRP A 232 4.35 -21.41 13.61
CA TRP A 232 5.68 -21.78 13.11
C TRP A 232 6.79 -21.68 14.15
N GLN A 233 6.48 -21.26 15.38
CA GLN A 233 7.45 -21.08 16.47
C GLN A 233 8.60 -20.12 16.08
N VAL A 234 8.31 -19.07 15.30
CA VAL A 234 9.33 -18.15 14.78
C VAL A 234 10.09 -17.44 15.88
N ARG A 235 9.45 -17.16 17.02
CA ARG A 235 10.11 -16.59 18.21
C ARG A 235 11.35 -17.40 18.65
N GLN A 236 11.24 -18.72 18.64
CA GLN A 236 12.36 -19.61 19.00
C GLN A 236 13.48 -19.56 17.95
N ARG A 237 13.13 -19.45 16.66
CA ARG A 237 14.10 -19.35 15.57
C ARG A 237 14.86 -18.01 15.59
N LEU A 238 14.25 -16.96 16.13
CA LEU A 238 14.87 -15.63 16.31
C LEU A 238 15.73 -15.55 17.59
N GLY A 239 15.58 -16.48 18.53
CA GLY A 239 16.28 -16.44 19.81
C GLY A 239 15.79 -15.34 20.76
N VAL A 240 14.52 -14.91 20.66
CA VAL A 240 13.90 -13.83 21.47
C VAL A 240 12.66 -14.30 22.23
#